data_db1b7aa9bd34e49b10c1e385637a6d74
#
_entry.id   db1b7aa9bd34e49b10c1e385637a6d74
#
_cell.length_a   1.000
_cell.length_b   1.000
_cell.length_c   1.000
_cell.angle_alpha   90.00
_cell.angle_beta   90.00
_cell.angle_gamma   90.00
#
_symmetry.space_group_name_H-M   'P 1'
#
loop_
_entity.id
_entity.type
_entity.pdbx_description
1 polymer ?
#
loop_
_entity_poly.entity_id
_entity_poly.type
_entity_poly.pdbx_seq_one_letter_code
_entity_poly.pdbx_strand_id
1 'polypeptide(L)'
;WGTGTPLREFLSSDDMADASIHLMQMSEERYGELLALDGPPLVNIGCGQDQTIRTMAEIVAKTVGFAGQLTFDVSKPDGTPRKLLDVSRMTRLGWSAKIPLEAGLADAYADFVKRYA
;
A
#
# COMPACT_ATOMS: atom_id res chain seq x y z
N TRP A 1 -19.15 -0.68 -3.11
CA TRP A 1 -19.90 0.59 -3.21
C TRP A 1 -19.27 1.50 -4.28
N GLY A 2 -20.08 2.39 -4.85
CA GLY A 2 -19.68 3.36 -5.85
C GLY A 2 -19.38 2.74 -7.21
N THR A 3 -18.62 3.48 -8.02
CA THR A 3 -18.29 3.08 -9.40
C THR A 3 -17.08 2.16 -9.51
N GLY A 4 -16.29 2.07 -8.46
CA GLY A 4 -14.99 1.40 -8.46
C GLY A 4 -13.86 2.21 -9.10
N THR A 5 -14.10 3.47 -9.47
CA THR A 5 -13.10 4.34 -10.11
C THR A 5 -12.12 5.03 -9.15
N PRO A 6 -12.42 5.27 -7.85
CA PRO A 6 -11.46 5.88 -6.95
C PRO A 6 -10.14 5.12 -6.89
N LEU A 7 -9.05 5.88 -6.82
CA LEU A 7 -7.68 5.37 -6.78
C LEU A 7 -7.20 5.21 -5.32
N ARG A 8 -6.55 4.09 -5.04
CA ARG A 8 -5.96 3.77 -3.72
C ARG A 8 -4.61 3.11 -3.88
N GLU A 9 -3.74 3.46 -2.95
CA GLU A 9 -2.46 2.83 -2.75
C GLU A 9 -2.57 1.71 -1.71
N PHE A 10 -1.88 0.61 -1.95
CA PHE A 10 -1.81 -0.53 -1.04
C PHE A 10 -0.35 -0.91 -0.83
N LEU A 11 0.01 -1.18 0.41
CA LEU A 11 1.36 -1.57 0.81
C LEU A 11 1.28 -2.89 1.58
N SER A 12 2.22 -3.79 1.33
CA SER A 12 2.39 -5.00 2.15
C SER A 12 2.75 -4.64 3.58
N SER A 13 2.20 -5.37 4.56
CA SER A 13 2.57 -5.24 5.97
C SER A 13 4.05 -5.50 6.21
N ASP A 14 4.65 -6.40 5.45
CA ASP A 14 6.06 -6.75 5.56
C ASP A 14 6.96 -5.61 5.06
N ASP A 15 6.57 -4.94 3.96
CA ASP A 15 7.23 -3.71 3.52
C ASP A 15 7.08 -2.59 4.55
N MET A 16 5.92 -2.45 5.19
CA MET A 16 5.72 -1.47 6.26
C MET A 16 6.65 -1.76 7.45
N ALA A 17 6.79 -3.02 7.83
CA ALA A 17 7.70 -3.44 8.91
C ALA A 17 9.17 -3.19 8.52
N ASP A 18 9.58 -3.58 7.30
CA ASP A 18 10.93 -3.35 6.77
C ASP A 18 11.28 -1.85 6.73
N ALA A 19 10.35 -1.01 6.27
CA ALA A 19 10.51 0.45 6.29
C ALA A 19 10.73 1.00 7.71
N SER A 20 9.96 0.50 8.67
CA SER A 20 10.07 0.92 10.07
C SER A 20 11.44 0.53 10.66
N ILE A 21 11.89 -0.69 10.39
CA ILE A 21 13.22 -1.17 10.82
C ILE A 21 14.32 -0.34 10.15
N HIS A 22 14.20 -0.05 8.84
CA HIS A 22 15.13 0.79 8.11
C HIS A 22 15.31 2.17 8.77
N LEU A 23 14.21 2.82 9.14
CA LEU A 23 14.25 4.12 9.83
C LEU A 23 14.88 4.01 11.23
N MET A 24 14.59 2.95 11.98
CA MET A 24 15.16 2.71 13.32
C MET A 24 16.66 2.41 13.29
N GLN A 25 17.17 1.88 12.18
CA GLN A 25 18.60 1.54 12.01
C GLN A 25 19.41 2.66 11.35
N MET A 26 18.80 3.80 11.06
CA MET A 26 19.53 4.94 10.50
C MET A 26 20.60 5.44 11.47
N SER A 27 21.72 5.91 10.89
CA SER A 27 22.74 6.62 11.68
C SER A 27 22.18 7.93 12.23
N GLU A 28 22.75 8.40 13.34
CA GLU A 28 22.38 9.70 13.93
C GLU A 28 22.54 10.86 12.93
N GLU A 29 23.55 10.79 12.05
CA GLU A 29 23.79 11.78 11.02
C GLU A 29 22.60 11.83 10.03
N ARG A 30 22.20 10.69 9.46
CA ARG A 30 21.07 10.62 8.53
C ARG A 30 19.73 10.96 9.19
N TYR A 31 19.57 10.58 10.45
CA TYR A 31 18.40 10.98 11.21
C TYR A 31 18.39 12.50 11.45
N GLY A 32 19.54 13.11 11.72
CA GLY A 32 19.71 14.55 11.80
C GLY A 32 19.32 15.28 10.51
N GLU A 33 19.69 14.73 9.34
CA GLU A 33 19.24 15.25 8.03
C GLU A 33 17.71 15.24 7.90
N LEU A 34 17.04 14.18 8.35
CA LEU A 34 15.59 14.11 8.35
C LEU A 34 14.96 15.19 9.23
N LEU A 35 15.52 15.43 10.43
CA LEU A 35 15.05 16.46 11.35
C LEU A 35 15.30 17.89 10.84
N ALA A 36 16.31 18.08 10.00
CA ALA A 36 16.66 19.37 9.40
C ALA A 36 15.83 19.73 8.17
N LEU A 37 14.95 18.85 7.69
CA LEU A 37 14.07 19.14 6.55
C LEU A 37 13.08 20.26 6.92
N ASP A 38 12.74 21.10 5.93
CA ASP A 38 11.69 22.09 6.09
C ASP A 38 10.34 21.41 6.40
N GLY A 39 9.66 21.92 7.43
CA GLY A 39 8.38 21.40 7.90
C GLY A 39 8.52 20.28 8.93
N PRO A 40 7.43 19.58 9.27
CA PRO A 40 7.45 18.55 10.28
C PRO A 40 8.33 17.35 9.83
N PRO A 41 9.04 16.71 10.76
CA PRO A 41 9.89 15.55 10.45
C PRO A 41 9.04 14.29 10.20
N LEU A 42 8.19 14.34 9.18
CA LEU A 42 7.30 13.26 8.77
C LEU A 42 7.83 12.56 7.52
N VAL A 43 7.73 11.24 7.53
CA VAL A 43 8.03 10.38 6.39
C VAL A 43 6.79 9.56 6.05
N ASN A 44 6.34 9.65 4.81
CA ASN A 44 5.30 8.75 4.33
C ASN A 44 5.91 7.41 3.92
N ILE A 45 5.32 6.33 4.38
CA ILE A 45 5.67 4.98 3.96
C ILE A 45 4.53 4.47 3.07
N GLY A 46 4.86 4.19 1.82
CA GLY A 46 3.93 3.73 0.79
C GLY A 46 4.67 3.09 -0.37
N CYS A 47 3.95 2.54 -1.33
CA CYS A 47 4.57 1.99 -2.55
C CYS A 47 4.71 3.03 -3.68
N GLY A 48 4.07 4.21 -3.55
CA GLY A 48 4.13 5.28 -4.55
C GLY A 48 3.31 4.99 -5.81
N GLN A 49 2.47 3.95 -5.81
CA GLN A 49 1.61 3.56 -6.91
C GLN A 49 0.18 3.33 -6.43
N ASP A 50 -0.77 3.82 -7.19
CA ASP A 50 -2.19 3.61 -6.91
C ASP A 50 -2.90 2.91 -8.08
N GLN A 51 -4.05 2.34 -7.78
CA GLN A 51 -4.91 1.70 -8.76
C GLN A 51 -6.36 1.86 -8.36
N THR A 52 -7.27 1.61 -9.30
CA THR A 52 -8.69 1.73 -9.03
C THR A 52 -9.17 0.63 -8.07
N ILE A 53 -10.23 0.92 -7.32
CA ILE A 53 -10.91 -0.08 -6.50
C ILE A 53 -11.40 -1.26 -7.37
N ARG A 54 -11.80 -0.98 -8.63
CA ARG A 54 -12.18 -2.03 -9.60
C ARG A 54 -11.00 -2.98 -9.86
N THR A 55 -9.84 -2.44 -10.24
CA THR A 55 -8.64 -3.24 -10.50
C THR A 55 -8.24 -4.05 -9.25
N MET A 56 -8.30 -3.43 -8.07
CA MET A 56 -8.03 -4.13 -6.81
C MET A 56 -9.00 -5.31 -6.60
N ALA A 57 -10.29 -5.12 -6.82
CA ALA A 57 -11.28 -6.18 -6.68
C ALA A 57 -11.03 -7.33 -7.68
N GLU A 58 -10.63 -7.02 -8.91
CA GLU A 58 -10.28 -8.01 -9.94
C GLU A 58 -9.03 -8.81 -9.55
N ILE A 59 -7.99 -8.15 -9.02
CA ILE A 59 -6.78 -8.83 -8.52
C ILE A 59 -7.14 -9.77 -7.37
N VAL A 60 -7.93 -9.30 -6.39
CA VAL A 60 -8.37 -10.14 -5.26
C VAL A 60 -9.18 -11.33 -5.76
N ALA A 61 -10.16 -11.10 -6.63
CA ALA A 61 -10.99 -12.18 -7.19
C ALA A 61 -10.11 -13.26 -7.87
N LYS A 62 -9.13 -12.85 -8.66
CA LYS A 62 -8.16 -13.75 -9.30
C LYS A 62 -7.34 -14.51 -8.26
N THR A 63 -6.82 -13.81 -7.24
CA THR A 63 -5.95 -14.41 -6.21
C THR A 63 -6.68 -15.50 -5.41
N VAL A 64 -7.96 -15.27 -5.07
CA VAL A 64 -8.73 -16.24 -4.26
C VAL A 64 -9.49 -17.27 -5.12
N GLY A 65 -9.38 -17.21 -6.45
CA GLY A 65 -10.08 -18.12 -7.36
C GLY A 65 -11.60 -17.89 -7.43
N PHE A 66 -12.06 -16.64 -7.19
CA PHE A 66 -13.48 -16.31 -7.26
C PHE A 66 -13.98 -16.32 -8.70
N ALA A 67 -14.91 -17.23 -9.00
CA ALA A 67 -15.48 -17.40 -10.33
C ALA A 67 -16.81 -16.63 -10.55
N GLY A 68 -17.25 -15.86 -9.57
CA GLY A 68 -18.47 -15.05 -9.64
C GLY A 68 -18.28 -13.75 -10.41
N GLN A 69 -19.35 -12.97 -10.49
CA GLN A 69 -19.35 -11.65 -11.13
C GLN A 69 -19.14 -10.53 -10.10
N LEU A 70 -18.21 -9.62 -10.38
CA LEU A 70 -18.05 -8.40 -9.61
C LEU A 70 -19.08 -7.36 -10.05
N THR A 71 -19.85 -6.86 -9.09
CA THR A 71 -20.84 -5.80 -9.33
C THR A 71 -20.53 -4.59 -8.46
N PHE A 72 -20.84 -3.40 -8.98
CA PHE A 72 -20.62 -2.12 -8.30
C PHE A 72 -21.97 -1.46 -8.00
N ASP A 73 -22.21 -1.16 -6.73
CA ASP A 73 -23.42 -0.47 -6.30
C ASP A 73 -23.26 1.05 -6.45
N VAL A 74 -23.61 1.55 -7.61
CA VAL A 74 -23.52 2.98 -7.95
C VAL A 74 -24.56 3.85 -7.22
N SER A 75 -25.51 3.25 -6.48
CA SER A 75 -26.41 4.00 -5.61
C SER A 75 -25.70 4.55 -4.36
N LYS A 76 -24.51 4.04 -4.08
CA LYS A 76 -23.65 4.49 -2.98
C LYS A 76 -22.57 5.44 -3.49
N PRO A 77 -22.17 6.44 -2.69
CA PRO A 77 -21.17 7.40 -3.12
C PRO A 77 -19.80 6.75 -3.26
N ASP A 78 -19.04 7.24 -4.23
CA ASP A 78 -17.58 7.04 -4.24
C ASP A 78 -16.96 7.79 -3.05
N GLY A 79 -15.86 7.26 -2.52
CA GLY A 79 -15.04 7.98 -1.55
C GLY A 79 -14.17 9.05 -2.22
N THR A 80 -13.18 9.57 -1.49
CA THR A 80 -12.17 10.50 -2.03
C THR A 80 -11.62 9.96 -3.36
N PRO A 81 -11.57 10.77 -4.45
CA PRO A 81 -11.18 10.29 -5.78
C PRO A 81 -9.80 9.64 -5.83
N ARG A 82 -8.82 10.18 -5.10
CA ARG A 82 -7.46 9.64 -5.05
C ARG A 82 -6.85 9.80 -3.65
N LYS A 83 -6.12 8.77 -3.21
CA LYS A 83 -5.24 8.81 -2.03
C LYS A 83 -3.93 8.11 -2.40
N LEU A 84 -2.91 8.91 -2.66
CA LEU A 84 -1.55 8.48 -2.96
C LEU A 84 -0.59 9.26 -2.07
N LEU A 85 0.34 8.57 -1.43
CA LEU A 85 1.37 9.19 -0.62
C LEU A 85 2.53 9.69 -1.48
N ASP A 86 3.09 10.84 -1.12
CA ASP A 86 4.40 11.25 -1.61
C ASP A 86 5.48 10.52 -0.82
N VAL A 87 6.11 9.54 -1.45
CA VAL A 87 7.16 8.69 -0.87
C VAL A 87 8.57 9.21 -1.13
N SER A 88 8.72 10.39 -1.73
CA SER A 88 10.02 10.94 -2.16
C SER A 88 11.03 11.07 -1.03
N ARG A 89 10.58 11.43 0.19
CA ARG A 89 11.45 11.49 1.37
C ARG A 89 12.01 10.11 1.72
N MET A 90 11.16 9.08 1.75
CA MET A 90 11.57 7.72 2.07
C MET A 90 12.53 7.15 1.03
N THR A 91 12.29 7.44 -0.26
CA THR A 91 13.20 7.07 -1.35
C THR A 91 14.58 7.72 -1.18
N ARG A 92 14.66 9.01 -0.82
CA ARG A 92 15.94 9.69 -0.54
C ARG A 92 16.67 9.08 0.66
N LEU A 93 15.94 8.56 1.65
CA LEU A 93 16.51 7.85 2.78
C LEU A 93 16.98 6.43 2.41
N GLY A 94 16.81 6.01 1.17
CA GLY A 94 17.34 4.75 0.64
C GLY A 94 16.40 3.56 0.75
N TRP A 95 15.11 3.80 0.99
CA TRP A 95 14.11 2.74 1.05
C TRP A 95 12.99 2.94 0.03
N SER A 96 12.50 1.84 -0.51
CA SER A 96 11.29 1.76 -1.34
C SER A 96 10.62 0.40 -1.13
N ALA A 97 9.30 0.34 -1.35
CA ALA A 97 8.55 -0.91 -1.30
C ALA A 97 9.09 -1.93 -2.30
N LYS A 98 9.15 -3.20 -1.89
CA LYS A 98 9.76 -4.31 -2.64
C LYS A 98 8.74 -5.36 -3.07
N ILE A 99 7.60 -5.44 -2.38
CA ILE A 99 6.60 -6.48 -2.57
C ILE A 99 5.50 -5.95 -3.50
N PRO A 100 5.41 -6.48 -4.75
CA PRO A 100 4.32 -6.14 -5.65
C PRO A 100 2.96 -6.52 -5.04
N LEU A 101 1.91 -5.79 -5.39
CA LEU A 101 0.57 -5.99 -4.81
C LEU A 101 0.08 -7.43 -4.98
N GLU A 102 0.20 -7.99 -6.19
CA GLU A 102 -0.26 -9.35 -6.48
C GLU A 102 0.47 -10.40 -5.63
N ALA A 103 1.77 -10.22 -5.43
CA ALA A 103 2.57 -11.10 -4.58
C ALA A 103 2.13 -10.99 -3.12
N GLY A 104 2.01 -9.76 -2.59
CA GLY A 104 1.57 -9.54 -1.22
C GLY A 104 0.16 -10.06 -0.95
N LEU A 105 -0.75 -9.96 -1.92
CA LEU A 105 -2.10 -10.55 -1.81
C LEU A 105 -2.07 -12.08 -1.83
N ALA A 106 -1.24 -12.69 -2.67
CA ALA A 106 -1.08 -14.14 -2.71
C ALA A 106 -0.55 -14.69 -1.38
N ASP A 107 0.47 -14.03 -0.81
CA ASP A 107 1.06 -14.40 0.48
C ASP A 107 0.04 -14.22 1.61
N ALA A 108 -0.68 -13.11 1.65
CA ALA A 108 -1.72 -12.86 2.64
C ALA A 108 -2.85 -13.89 2.56
N TYR A 109 -3.28 -14.27 1.35
CA TYR A 109 -4.29 -15.29 1.14
C TYR A 109 -3.80 -16.68 1.56
N ALA A 110 -2.57 -17.04 1.24
CA ALA A 110 -1.97 -18.30 1.66
C ALA A 110 -1.89 -18.42 3.18
N ASP A 111 -1.49 -17.33 3.88
CA ASP A 111 -1.48 -17.28 5.35
C ASP A 111 -2.89 -17.39 5.94
N PHE A 112 -3.87 -16.70 5.34
CA PHE A 112 -5.28 -16.81 5.74
C PHE A 112 -5.79 -18.26 5.64
N VAL A 113 -5.57 -18.92 4.50
CA VAL A 113 -5.98 -20.31 4.29
C VAL A 113 -5.33 -21.24 5.30
N LYS A 114 -4.03 -21.06 5.55
CA LYS A 114 -3.29 -21.86 6.55
C LYS A 114 -3.85 -21.74 7.96
N ARG A 115 -4.34 -20.56 8.35
CA ARG A 115 -4.81 -20.29 9.73
C ARG A 115 -6.30 -20.58 9.94
N TYR A 116 -7.13 -20.45 8.89
CA TYR A 116 -8.58 -20.37 9.06
C TYR A 116 -9.38 -21.28 8.13
N ALA A 117 -8.78 -21.93 7.15
CA ALA A 117 -9.41 -22.90 6.29
C ALA A 117 -8.82 -24.29 6.52
#